data_b1f4665f080a4a31b84b88bafb5e1159
#
_entry.id   b1f4665f080a4a31b84b88bafb5e1159
#
_cell.length_a   1.000
_cell.length_b   1.000
_cell.length_c   1.000
_cell.angle_alpha   90.00
_cell.angle_beta   90.00
_cell.angle_gamma   90.00
#
_symmetry.space_group_name_H-M   'P 1'
#
loop_
_entity.id
_entity.type
_entity.pdbx_description
1 polymer ?
#
loop_
_entity_poly.entity_id
_entity_poly.type
_entity_poly.pdbx_seq_one_letter_code
_entity_poly.pdbx_strand_id
1 'polypeptide(L)'
;MKKIFALLLGLIILLSVVGCNKTQTEGRIDTSSDEQITSSNNSSQLVSESETQSSEQEESKAPSTPSLVTQNNSSAVQSNPSSQASAPSAQEEKKDVGLNDPMVKWMGRAVVEDGAVTLDWSGMGFEICVKGGSVKAKIFSLDNGDTNCVWVGVYADGLQIDKIRLQSGTKWYTLIEDLPKDRQTRIKLVKLSEAQQGTAIIHALEADGTLVAPVTKPRRIVWIGDSITAGFGVHAKADDPFTTETQDITATYGYLLSEEFNAEAHFIAASGHGVATSNGGSTTEGLLPKIYS
;
A
#
# COMPACT_ATOMS: atom_id res chain seq x y z
N MET A 1 6.15 -7.96 -41.43
CA MET A 1 6.79 -7.79 -40.13
C MET A 1 5.96 -8.35 -38.95
N LYS A 2 4.63 -8.23 -38.92
CA LYS A 2 3.78 -8.73 -37.80
C LYS A 2 3.70 -10.27 -37.67
N LYS A 3 3.99 -11.04 -38.70
CA LYS A 3 3.93 -12.51 -38.68
C LYS A 3 5.25 -13.20 -38.19
N ILE A 4 6.35 -12.47 -38.19
CA ILE A 4 7.66 -13.00 -37.75
C ILE A 4 7.78 -12.86 -36.22
N PHE A 5 7.13 -11.86 -35.64
CA PHE A 5 7.13 -11.63 -34.16
C PHE A 5 6.33 -12.70 -33.40
N ALA A 6 5.25 -13.20 -34.00
CA ALA A 6 4.43 -14.25 -33.39
C ALA A 6 5.12 -15.64 -33.37
N LEU A 7 6.02 -15.87 -34.29
CA LEU A 7 6.77 -17.17 -34.40
C LEU A 7 7.94 -17.20 -33.39
N LEU A 8 8.56 -16.07 -33.10
CA LEU A 8 9.65 -15.97 -32.11
C LEU A 8 9.11 -16.08 -30.67
N LEU A 9 7.93 -15.56 -30.39
CA LEU A 9 7.30 -15.67 -29.07
C LEU A 9 6.84 -17.12 -28.76
N GLY A 10 6.40 -17.87 -29.79
CA GLY A 10 6.01 -19.27 -29.66
C GLY A 10 7.21 -20.20 -29.38
N LEU A 11 8.41 -19.87 -29.86
CA LEU A 11 9.60 -20.68 -29.69
C LEU A 11 10.21 -20.54 -28.29
N ILE A 12 10.07 -19.42 -27.65
CA ILE A 12 10.56 -19.17 -26.27
C ILE A 12 9.72 -19.95 -25.24
N ILE A 13 8.42 -20.13 -25.48
CA ILE A 13 7.53 -20.88 -24.59
C ILE A 13 7.74 -22.39 -24.66
N LEU A 14 8.24 -22.91 -25.80
CA LEU A 14 8.48 -24.36 -25.96
C LEU A 14 9.81 -24.85 -25.36
N LEU A 15 10.75 -23.94 -25.04
CA LEU A 15 12.05 -24.30 -24.46
C LEU A 15 12.06 -24.37 -22.93
N SER A 16 10.99 -23.96 -22.25
CA SER A 16 10.91 -23.96 -20.80
C SER A 16 10.25 -25.21 -20.17
N VAL A 17 9.87 -26.21 -20.94
CA VAL A 17 9.16 -27.43 -20.44
C VAL A 17 10.04 -28.69 -20.41
N VAL A 18 11.31 -28.62 -20.81
CA VAL A 18 12.19 -29.80 -20.80
C VAL A 18 13.35 -29.58 -19.83
N GLY A 19 13.16 -29.96 -18.58
CA GLY A 19 14.26 -29.95 -17.62
C GLY A 19 13.89 -30.22 -16.18
N CYS A 20 13.27 -31.35 -15.88
CA CYS A 20 13.30 -31.92 -14.52
C CYS A 20 13.07 -33.44 -14.60
N ASN A 21 14.14 -34.18 -14.78
CA ASN A 21 14.21 -35.55 -14.31
C ASN A 21 15.68 -35.96 -14.17
N LYS A 22 16.20 -36.03 -12.94
CA LYS A 22 17.37 -36.82 -12.57
C LYS A 22 17.31 -37.20 -11.08
N THR A 23 16.82 -38.43 -10.85
CA THR A 23 17.54 -39.58 -10.26
C THR A 23 18.26 -39.33 -8.92
N GLN A 24 17.66 -39.89 -7.88
CA GLN A 24 18.31 -40.21 -6.60
C GLN A 24 19.44 -41.24 -6.85
N THR A 25 20.58 -41.00 -6.21
CA THR A 25 21.56 -42.05 -5.92
C THR A 25 21.90 -41.97 -4.42
N GLU A 26 21.58 -43.04 -3.75
CA GLU A 26 21.94 -43.31 -2.36
C GLU A 26 23.46 -43.37 -2.20
N GLY A 27 23.96 -42.72 -1.18
CA GLY A 27 25.34 -42.88 -0.70
C GLY A 27 25.34 -42.92 0.80
N ARG A 28 25.31 -44.11 1.34
CA ARG A 28 25.45 -44.46 2.78
C ARG A 28 26.92 -44.34 3.17
N ILE A 29 27.23 -43.55 4.18
CA ILE A 29 28.49 -43.68 4.95
C ILE A 29 28.12 -43.57 6.42
N ASP A 30 28.25 -44.69 7.13
CA ASP A 30 28.31 -44.77 8.60
C ASP A 30 29.63 -44.17 9.07
N THR A 31 29.61 -43.43 10.15
CA THR A 31 30.58 -43.52 11.24
C THR A 31 30.08 -42.76 12.48
N SER A 32 30.03 -43.52 13.54
CA SER A 32 29.77 -43.18 14.92
C SER A 32 30.86 -42.28 15.52
N SER A 33 30.46 -41.36 16.40
CA SER A 33 31.14 -41.14 17.68
C SER A 33 30.27 -40.29 18.60
N ASP A 34 30.03 -40.84 19.77
CA ASP A 34 29.38 -40.27 20.92
C ASP A 34 30.10 -39.03 21.46
N GLU A 35 29.36 -38.01 21.85
CA GLU A 35 29.65 -37.20 23.01
C GLU A 35 28.37 -36.69 23.65
N GLN A 36 28.12 -37.21 24.84
CA GLN A 36 27.11 -36.72 25.79
C GLN A 36 27.57 -35.38 26.37
N ILE A 37 26.70 -34.39 26.40
CA ILE A 37 26.75 -33.31 27.38
C ILE A 37 25.37 -33.16 28.01
N THR A 38 25.38 -33.33 29.28
CA THR A 38 24.31 -33.39 30.25
C THR A 38 23.52 -32.10 30.38
N SER A 39 22.22 -32.27 30.51
CA SER A 39 21.23 -31.32 30.96
C SER A 39 21.49 -30.77 32.34
N SER A 40 21.23 -29.51 32.57
CA SER A 40 20.82 -29.01 33.87
C SER A 40 19.59 -28.15 33.77
N ASN A 41 18.48 -28.72 34.25
CA ASN A 41 17.27 -28.05 34.61
C ASN A 41 17.49 -27.01 35.69
N ASN A 42 16.92 -25.85 35.56
CA ASN A 42 16.55 -25.04 36.71
C ASN A 42 15.15 -24.46 36.53
N SER A 43 14.24 -25.10 37.26
CA SER A 43 12.91 -24.63 37.58
C SER A 43 12.98 -23.49 38.56
N SER A 44 12.29 -22.41 38.32
CA SER A 44 11.89 -21.48 39.38
C SER A 44 10.42 -21.15 39.21
N GLN A 45 9.64 -21.81 40.07
CA GLN A 45 8.26 -21.40 40.42
C GLN A 45 8.33 -20.12 41.27
N LEU A 46 7.42 -19.21 41.04
CA LEU A 46 6.89 -18.27 42.02
C LEU A 46 5.50 -17.90 41.61
N VAL A 47 4.54 -18.50 42.25
CA VAL A 47 3.60 -18.04 43.30
C VAL A 47 2.60 -16.98 42.80
N SER A 48 1.38 -17.46 42.72
CA SER A 48 0.12 -16.75 42.60
C SER A 48 -0.20 -16.00 43.89
N GLU A 49 -0.66 -14.78 43.80
CA GLU A 49 -1.57 -14.19 44.76
C GLU A 49 -2.70 -13.46 44.07
N SER A 50 -3.88 -13.93 44.40
CA SER A 50 -5.20 -13.41 44.09
C SER A 50 -5.59 -12.36 45.13
N GLU A 51 -6.06 -11.22 44.71
CA GLU A 51 -6.97 -10.44 45.55
C GLU A 51 -8.17 -9.92 44.76
N THR A 52 -9.31 -10.35 45.26
CA THR A 52 -10.68 -10.00 44.90
C THR A 52 -11.14 -8.84 45.75
N GLN A 53 -11.75 -7.82 45.17
CA GLN A 53 -12.79 -6.96 45.77
C GLN A 53 -13.43 -6.16 44.63
N SER A 54 -14.62 -6.41 44.30
CA SER A 54 -16.04 -6.19 44.64
C SER A 54 -16.45 -4.72 44.76
N SER A 55 -17.42 -4.44 43.85
CA SER A 55 -18.60 -3.55 43.95
C SER A 55 -18.39 -2.03 44.13
N GLU A 56 -18.96 -1.25 43.21
CA GLU A 56 -20.26 -0.62 43.49
C GLU A 56 -20.86 0.00 42.21
N GLN A 57 -22.17 -0.21 42.07
CA GLN A 57 -23.03 0.43 41.09
C GLN A 57 -23.34 1.87 41.57
N GLU A 58 -23.34 2.82 40.65
CA GLU A 58 -24.22 3.99 40.79
C GLU A 58 -24.95 4.25 39.48
N GLU A 59 -26.24 4.11 39.60
CA GLU A 59 -27.30 4.44 38.67
C GLU A 59 -27.62 5.94 38.81
N SER A 60 -27.64 6.71 37.74
CA SER A 60 -28.26 8.01 37.74
C SER A 60 -28.76 8.45 36.38
N LYS A 61 -30.03 8.15 36.13
CA LYS A 61 -31.16 9.02 35.83
C LYS A 61 -30.93 10.12 34.77
N ALA A 62 -31.60 9.90 33.66
CA ALA A 62 -31.99 10.94 32.69
C ALA A 62 -33.06 11.88 33.28
N PRO A 63 -33.19 13.10 32.78
CA PRO A 63 -34.49 13.73 32.69
C PRO A 63 -34.91 14.12 31.28
N SER A 64 -36.11 13.74 31.07
CA SER A 64 -37.13 13.98 30.08
C SER A 64 -37.27 15.41 29.53
N THR A 65 -37.65 15.44 28.26
CA THR A 65 -38.29 16.49 27.44
C THR A 65 -39.37 17.33 28.13
N PRO A 66 -39.67 18.50 27.56
CA PRO A 66 -41.06 18.74 27.22
C PRO A 66 -41.31 19.19 25.77
N SER A 67 -42.30 18.54 25.19
CA SER A 67 -43.05 18.98 24.03
C SER A 67 -43.83 20.24 24.29
N LEU A 68 -43.94 21.12 23.31
CA LEU A 68 -45.02 22.08 23.20
C LEU A 68 -45.55 22.16 21.78
N VAL A 69 -46.83 22.00 21.72
CA VAL A 69 -47.76 21.84 20.61
C VAL A 69 -48.30 23.23 20.16
N THR A 70 -48.63 23.27 18.84
CA THR A 70 -49.77 24.05 18.23
C THR A 70 -49.47 25.49 17.86
N GLN A 71 -49.80 26.00 16.67
CA GLN A 71 -51.06 25.97 15.95
C GLN A 71 -50.93 26.46 14.50
N ASN A 72 -51.84 25.97 13.67
CA ASN A 72 -52.17 26.34 12.32
C ASN A 72 -52.39 27.85 12.11
N ASN A 73 -52.04 28.35 10.90
CA ASN A 73 -52.97 29.17 10.13
C ASN A 73 -52.74 29.06 8.64
N SER A 74 -53.79 28.68 7.93
CA SER A 74 -53.99 28.67 6.52
C SER A 74 -54.05 30.11 5.95
N SER A 75 -53.39 30.37 4.85
CA SER A 75 -53.88 31.33 3.84
C SER A 75 -53.28 30.95 2.49
N ALA A 76 -54.15 30.55 1.61
CA ALA A 76 -53.91 30.35 0.20
C ALA A 76 -53.71 31.68 -0.52
N VAL A 77 -52.61 31.77 -1.29
CA VAL A 77 -52.50 32.73 -2.39
C VAL A 77 -51.93 32.02 -3.60
N GLN A 78 -52.74 31.91 -4.62
CA GLN A 78 -52.36 31.55 -5.98
C GLN A 78 -51.46 32.65 -6.56
N SER A 79 -50.37 32.27 -7.23
CA SER A 79 -49.89 32.96 -8.42
C SER A 79 -48.74 32.22 -9.09
N ASN A 80 -48.97 31.87 -10.35
CA ASN A 80 -48.09 31.71 -11.51
C ASN A 80 -46.79 30.89 -11.50
N PRO A 81 -46.61 30.02 -12.48
CA PRO A 81 -45.34 29.34 -12.74
C PRO A 81 -44.39 30.27 -13.47
N SER A 82 -43.44 30.82 -12.76
CA SER A 82 -42.25 31.40 -13.37
C SER A 82 -41.30 30.24 -13.71
N SER A 83 -41.09 30.02 -14.99
CA SER A 83 -40.05 29.18 -15.54
C SER A 83 -38.70 29.72 -15.13
N GLN A 84 -38.16 29.22 -14.01
CA GLN A 84 -36.74 29.38 -13.65
C GLN A 84 -35.94 28.45 -14.56
N ALA A 85 -35.31 29.04 -15.57
CA ALA A 85 -34.26 28.43 -16.33
C ALA A 85 -33.17 27.99 -15.30
N SER A 86 -32.98 26.69 -15.20
CA SER A 86 -31.85 26.11 -14.46
C SER A 86 -30.57 26.72 -15.03
N ALA A 87 -29.86 27.49 -14.23
CA ALA A 87 -28.51 27.90 -14.57
C ALA A 87 -27.67 26.62 -14.82
N PRO A 88 -26.84 26.58 -15.86
CA PRO A 88 -25.96 25.46 -16.06
C PRO A 88 -25.11 25.32 -14.84
N SER A 89 -25.19 24.16 -14.19
CA SER A 89 -24.24 23.73 -13.19
C SER A 89 -22.85 23.92 -13.81
N ALA A 90 -22.05 24.82 -13.25
CA ALA A 90 -20.66 24.95 -13.63
C ALA A 90 -20.02 23.57 -13.35
N GLN A 91 -19.76 22.81 -14.40
CA GLN A 91 -18.91 21.65 -14.34
C GLN A 91 -17.55 22.20 -13.91
N GLU A 92 -17.12 21.91 -12.68
CA GLU A 92 -15.75 22.16 -12.25
C GLU A 92 -14.86 21.42 -13.26
N GLU A 93 -14.07 22.18 -14.04
CA GLU A 93 -13.19 21.62 -15.05
C GLU A 93 -12.17 20.74 -14.35
N LYS A 94 -12.21 19.44 -14.64
CA LYS A 94 -11.17 18.50 -14.22
C LYS A 94 -9.81 19.00 -14.72
N LYS A 95 -8.92 19.30 -13.81
CA LYS A 95 -7.57 19.75 -14.15
C LYS A 95 -6.67 18.53 -14.25
N ASP A 96 -6.12 18.30 -15.44
CA ASP A 96 -5.02 17.36 -15.64
C ASP A 96 -3.78 17.88 -14.90
N VAL A 97 -3.21 17.06 -14.01
CA VAL A 97 -2.00 17.38 -13.26
C VAL A 97 -0.83 16.70 -13.95
N GLY A 98 0.05 17.49 -14.53
CA GLY A 98 1.26 16.99 -15.20
C GLY A 98 2.12 16.17 -14.23
N LEU A 99 2.63 15.01 -14.67
CA LEU A 99 3.49 14.15 -13.83
C LEU A 99 4.80 14.82 -13.42
N ASN A 100 5.24 15.86 -14.18
CA ASN A 100 6.39 16.70 -13.85
C ASN A 100 6.00 18.00 -13.10
N ASP A 101 4.72 18.16 -12.73
CA ASP A 101 4.28 19.33 -11.97
C ASP A 101 4.99 19.35 -10.61
N PRO A 102 5.61 20.48 -10.20
CA PRO A 102 6.31 20.59 -8.91
C PRO A 102 5.37 20.43 -7.69
N MET A 103 4.05 20.49 -7.92
CA MET A 103 3.05 20.20 -6.89
C MET A 103 2.85 18.71 -6.64
N VAL A 104 3.44 17.83 -7.49
CA VAL A 104 3.47 16.38 -7.30
C VAL A 104 4.82 16.00 -6.70
N LYS A 105 4.81 15.52 -5.46
CA LYS A 105 6.01 14.98 -4.82
C LYS A 105 6.06 13.47 -5.01
N TRP A 106 6.96 13.00 -5.85
CA TRP A 106 7.22 11.57 -6.01
C TRP A 106 7.99 11.01 -4.82
N MET A 107 7.66 9.79 -4.41
CA MET A 107 8.26 9.10 -3.28
C MET A 107 9.08 7.91 -3.75
N GLY A 108 10.13 7.59 -3.02
CA GLY A 108 11.05 6.53 -3.39
C GLY A 108 12.00 6.93 -4.52
N ARG A 109 12.27 5.99 -5.43
CA ARG A 109 13.12 6.20 -6.63
C ARG A 109 12.29 6.44 -7.90
N ALA A 110 11.09 6.99 -7.74
CA ALA A 110 10.20 7.26 -8.87
C ALA A 110 10.78 8.35 -9.78
N VAL A 111 10.78 8.09 -11.07
CA VAL A 111 11.23 9.01 -12.13
C VAL A 111 10.15 9.06 -13.20
N VAL A 112 9.94 10.24 -13.78
CA VAL A 112 9.06 10.40 -14.94
C VAL A 112 9.87 10.09 -16.20
N GLU A 113 9.50 9.00 -16.88
CA GLU A 113 10.09 8.55 -18.13
C GLU A 113 8.98 8.31 -19.16
N ASP A 114 9.15 8.79 -20.38
CA ASP A 114 8.20 8.63 -21.49
C ASP A 114 6.75 9.00 -21.14
N GLY A 115 6.57 9.99 -20.27
CA GLY A 115 5.24 10.46 -19.85
C GLY A 115 4.53 9.51 -18.87
N ALA A 116 5.25 8.66 -18.18
CA ALA A 116 4.72 7.76 -17.15
C ALA A 116 5.68 7.67 -15.95
N VAL A 117 5.20 7.13 -14.83
CA VAL A 117 6.01 6.84 -13.65
C VAL A 117 5.81 5.41 -13.23
N THR A 118 6.91 4.64 -13.21
CA THR A 118 6.92 3.26 -12.77
C THR A 118 7.14 3.16 -11.27
N LEU A 119 6.27 2.43 -10.59
CA LEU A 119 6.35 2.10 -9.18
C LEU A 119 6.72 0.62 -9.03
N ASP A 120 8.01 0.32 -8.94
CA ASP A 120 8.49 -1.06 -8.77
C ASP A 120 8.55 -1.45 -7.30
N TRP A 121 9.26 -0.68 -6.48
CA TRP A 121 9.48 -1.00 -5.08
C TRP A 121 8.29 -0.66 -4.20
N SER A 122 8.13 -1.42 -3.10
CA SER A 122 7.22 -1.02 -2.02
C SER A 122 7.63 0.33 -1.42
N GLY A 123 6.64 1.12 -1.00
CA GLY A 123 6.88 2.47 -0.50
C GLY A 123 7.05 3.55 -1.56
N MET A 124 7.11 3.19 -2.86
CA MET A 124 7.04 4.15 -3.95
C MET A 124 5.61 4.67 -4.12
N GLY A 125 5.49 5.88 -4.66
CA GLY A 125 4.20 6.51 -4.88
C GLY A 125 4.32 8.00 -5.06
N PHE A 126 3.27 8.74 -4.73
CA PHE A 126 3.29 10.19 -4.77
C PHE A 126 2.52 10.82 -3.61
N GLU A 127 2.81 12.09 -3.38
CA GLU A 127 2.08 12.96 -2.46
C GLU A 127 1.70 14.25 -3.17
N ILE A 128 0.44 14.68 -3.01
CA ILE A 128 -0.05 16.00 -3.42
C ILE A 128 -0.86 16.62 -2.29
N CYS A 129 -0.91 17.94 -2.25
CA CYS A 129 -1.76 18.69 -1.33
C CYS A 129 -2.83 19.44 -2.12
N VAL A 130 -4.10 19.27 -1.74
CA VAL A 130 -5.25 19.80 -2.49
C VAL A 130 -6.23 20.49 -1.53
N LYS A 131 -6.84 21.58 -1.98
CA LYS A 131 -7.99 22.23 -1.35
C LYS A 131 -9.22 22.03 -2.21
N GLY A 132 -10.23 21.35 -1.66
CA GLY A 132 -11.47 21.04 -2.37
C GLY A 132 -11.33 19.98 -3.44
N GLY A 133 -12.45 19.57 -4.03
CA GLY A 133 -12.53 18.69 -5.17
C GLY A 133 -12.18 17.23 -4.91
N SER A 134 -11.60 16.59 -5.90
CA SER A 134 -11.26 15.17 -5.91
C SER A 134 -9.85 14.94 -6.47
N VAL A 135 -9.30 13.74 -6.24
CA VAL A 135 -8.02 13.28 -6.80
C VAL A 135 -8.20 11.91 -7.41
N LYS A 136 -7.72 11.74 -8.64
CA LYS A 136 -7.74 10.48 -9.40
C LYS A 136 -6.37 10.19 -9.99
N ALA A 137 -6.07 8.90 -10.14
CA ALA A 137 -4.87 8.44 -10.82
C ALA A 137 -5.22 7.40 -11.89
N LYS A 138 -4.61 7.51 -13.07
CA LYS A 138 -4.70 6.53 -14.14
C LYS A 138 -3.50 5.60 -14.03
N ILE A 139 -3.76 4.34 -13.66
CA ILE A 139 -2.72 3.38 -13.30
C ILE A 139 -2.87 2.13 -14.17
N PHE A 140 -1.76 1.68 -14.75
CA PHE A 140 -1.64 0.34 -15.34
C PHE A 140 -1.07 -0.61 -14.30
N SER A 141 -1.60 -1.82 -14.24
CA SER A 141 -1.04 -2.93 -13.48
C SER A 141 -1.45 -4.27 -14.07
N LEU A 142 -0.92 -5.36 -13.52
CA LEU A 142 -1.36 -6.72 -13.77
C LEU A 142 -1.89 -7.32 -12.47
N ASP A 143 -2.95 -8.11 -12.59
CA ASP A 143 -3.52 -8.91 -11.51
C ASP A 143 -3.49 -10.38 -11.96
N ASN A 144 -2.56 -11.14 -11.40
CA ASN A 144 -2.34 -12.55 -11.72
C ASN A 144 -2.66 -13.45 -10.52
N GLY A 145 -3.66 -13.07 -9.73
CA GLY A 145 -4.11 -13.80 -8.55
C GLY A 145 -3.61 -13.22 -7.23
N ASP A 146 -3.93 -13.89 -6.13
CA ASP A 146 -3.77 -13.32 -4.78
C ASP A 146 -2.31 -13.19 -4.32
N THR A 147 -1.39 -13.90 -4.98
CA THR A 147 0.05 -13.86 -4.68
C THR A 147 0.86 -13.03 -5.67
N ASN A 148 0.20 -12.49 -6.72
CA ASN A 148 0.89 -11.75 -7.78
C ASN A 148 0.00 -10.62 -8.32
N CYS A 149 -0.32 -9.68 -7.46
CA CYS A 149 -1.05 -8.46 -7.78
C CYS A 149 -0.51 -7.30 -6.94
N VAL A 150 -0.76 -6.09 -7.41
CA VAL A 150 -0.33 -4.87 -6.72
C VAL A 150 -1.45 -4.34 -5.85
N TRP A 151 -1.10 -4.03 -4.62
CA TRP A 151 -1.93 -3.26 -3.71
C TRP A 151 -1.34 -1.88 -3.48
N VAL A 152 -2.20 -0.88 -3.44
CA VAL A 152 -1.82 0.49 -3.09
C VAL A 152 -2.67 0.97 -1.91
N GLY A 153 -2.04 1.72 -1.01
CA GLY A 153 -2.72 2.43 0.07
C GLY A 153 -2.96 3.88 -0.33
N VAL A 154 -4.14 4.39 0.01
CA VAL A 154 -4.49 5.81 -0.12
C VAL A 154 -4.58 6.42 1.26
N TYR A 155 -3.91 7.56 1.45
CA TYR A 155 -3.82 8.24 2.73
C TYR A 155 -4.26 9.68 2.60
N ALA A 156 -5.05 10.15 3.56
CA ALA A 156 -5.42 11.55 3.73
C ALA A 156 -4.90 12.05 5.08
N ASP A 157 -4.07 13.10 5.07
CA ASP A 157 -3.44 13.69 6.27
C ASP A 157 -2.74 12.66 7.18
N GLY A 158 -2.20 11.58 6.58
CA GLY A 158 -1.47 10.51 7.26
C GLY A 158 -2.33 9.32 7.71
N LEU A 159 -3.65 9.40 7.61
CA LEU A 159 -4.55 8.28 7.89
C LEU A 159 -4.82 7.50 6.61
N GLN A 160 -4.72 6.18 6.67
CA GLN A 160 -5.14 5.33 5.56
C GLN A 160 -6.66 5.37 5.44
N ILE A 161 -7.15 5.80 4.27
CA ILE A 161 -8.58 5.91 3.97
C ILE A 161 -9.06 4.80 3.04
N ASP A 162 -8.14 4.21 2.27
CA ASP A 162 -8.46 3.11 1.37
C ASP A 162 -7.24 2.20 1.12
N LYS A 163 -7.52 0.96 0.73
CA LYS A 163 -6.54 -0.03 0.28
C LYS A 163 -7.07 -0.70 -0.98
N ILE A 164 -6.43 -0.45 -2.11
CA ILE A 164 -6.94 -0.79 -3.44
C ILE A 164 -6.08 -1.90 -4.04
N ARG A 165 -6.73 -3.01 -4.45
CA ARG A 165 -6.15 -4.00 -5.36
C ARG A 165 -6.21 -3.47 -6.78
N LEU A 166 -5.07 -3.26 -7.41
CA LEU A 166 -5.01 -2.81 -8.79
C LEU A 166 -5.40 -3.96 -9.73
N GLN A 167 -6.34 -3.68 -10.64
CA GLN A 167 -6.83 -4.65 -11.61
C GLN A 167 -5.97 -4.61 -12.89
N SER A 168 -5.98 -5.70 -13.65
CA SER A 168 -5.26 -5.78 -14.92
C SER A 168 -5.67 -4.70 -15.92
N GLY A 169 -4.68 -4.15 -16.59
CA GLY A 169 -4.82 -3.09 -17.61
C GLY A 169 -4.75 -1.69 -17.02
N THR A 170 -4.92 -0.69 -17.88
CA THR A 170 -4.90 0.72 -17.48
C THR A 170 -6.29 1.18 -17.06
N LYS A 171 -6.44 1.63 -15.83
CA LYS A 171 -7.72 2.09 -15.26
C LYS A 171 -7.56 3.39 -14.51
N TRP A 172 -8.65 4.14 -14.42
CA TRP A 172 -8.77 5.26 -13.50
C TRP A 172 -9.20 4.76 -12.12
N TYR A 173 -8.52 5.25 -11.11
CA TYR A 173 -8.84 5.04 -9.69
C TYR A 173 -9.13 6.39 -9.06
N THR A 174 -10.30 6.53 -8.47
CA THR A 174 -10.63 7.67 -7.61
C THR A 174 -9.97 7.42 -6.26
N LEU A 175 -9.07 8.31 -5.86
CA LEU A 175 -8.35 8.19 -4.58
C LEU A 175 -9.12 8.84 -3.45
N ILE A 176 -9.76 9.97 -3.71
CA ILE A 176 -10.59 10.70 -2.76
C ILE A 176 -11.53 11.64 -3.51
N GLU A 177 -12.70 11.86 -2.95
CA GLU A 177 -13.71 12.83 -3.43
C GLU A 177 -14.12 13.76 -2.27
N ASP A 178 -14.84 14.82 -2.61
CA ASP A 178 -15.45 15.76 -1.66
C ASP A 178 -14.47 16.38 -0.63
N LEU A 179 -13.26 16.72 -1.10
CA LEU A 179 -12.27 17.37 -0.27
C LEU A 179 -12.77 18.74 0.23
N PRO A 180 -12.49 19.12 1.50
CA PRO A 180 -12.90 20.41 2.05
C PRO A 180 -12.22 21.58 1.35
N LYS A 181 -12.99 22.63 1.01
CA LYS A 181 -12.49 23.82 0.29
C LYS A 181 -11.78 24.82 1.22
N ASP A 182 -12.02 24.75 2.49
CA ASP A 182 -11.51 25.69 3.52
C ASP A 182 -10.13 25.31 4.06
N ARG A 183 -9.70 24.07 3.87
CA ARG A 183 -8.38 23.60 4.29
C ARG A 183 -7.70 22.76 3.20
N GLN A 184 -6.39 22.66 3.26
CA GLN A 184 -5.65 21.71 2.44
C GLN A 184 -5.70 20.31 3.07
N THR A 185 -5.73 19.31 2.20
CA THR A 185 -5.58 17.89 2.58
C THR A 185 -4.39 17.30 1.84
N ARG A 186 -3.54 16.60 2.55
CA ARG A 186 -2.38 15.90 2.00
C ARG A 186 -2.80 14.50 1.60
N ILE A 187 -2.75 14.21 0.32
CA ILE A 187 -3.10 12.90 -0.25
C ILE A 187 -1.82 12.17 -0.64
N LYS A 188 -1.66 10.95 -0.17
CA LYS A 188 -0.60 10.02 -0.61
C LYS A 188 -1.21 8.79 -1.26
N LEU A 189 -0.61 8.33 -2.35
CA LEU A 189 -0.76 6.97 -2.86
C LEU A 189 0.57 6.26 -2.65
N VAL A 190 0.54 5.09 -2.01
CA VAL A 190 1.73 4.30 -1.67
C VAL A 190 1.57 2.88 -2.19
N LYS A 191 2.52 2.38 -2.98
CA LYS A 191 2.58 0.97 -3.35
C LYS A 191 2.93 0.13 -2.12
N LEU A 192 2.04 -0.77 -1.72
CA LEU A 192 2.17 -1.58 -0.50
C LEU A 192 2.94 -2.88 -0.72
N SER A 193 2.72 -3.52 -1.87
CA SER A 193 3.35 -4.79 -2.25
C SER A 193 4.76 -4.58 -2.82
N GLU A 194 5.63 -5.58 -2.67
CA GLU A 194 7.00 -5.53 -3.15
C GLU A 194 7.14 -5.69 -4.68
N ALA A 195 8.35 -5.44 -5.21
CA ALA A 195 8.63 -5.49 -6.64
C ALA A 195 8.35 -6.86 -7.27
N GLN A 196 8.63 -7.94 -6.55
CA GLN A 196 8.43 -9.31 -7.02
C GLN A 196 6.95 -9.67 -7.24
N GLN A 197 6.03 -8.92 -6.66
CA GLN A 197 4.58 -9.16 -6.74
C GLN A 197 3.88 -8.31 -7.81
N GLY A 198 4.64 -7.54 -8.56
CA GLY A 198 4.16 -6.75 -9.68
C GLY A 198 4.52 -5.27 -9.62
N THR A 199 4.29 -4.61 -10.75
CA THR A 199 4.61 -3.20 -11.00
C THR A 199 3.33 -2.42 -11.23
N ALA A 200 3.28 -1.17 -10.77
CA ALA A 200 2.25 -0.21 -11.13
C ALA A 200 2.87 0.92 -11.97
N ILE A 201 2.17 1.37 -13.03
CA ILE A 201 2.65 2.46 -13.87
C ILE A 201 1.58 3.55 -13.86
N ILE A 202 1.95 4.74 -13.38
CA ILE A 202 1.07 5.91 -13.35
C ILE A 202 1.21 6.65 -14.67
N HIS A 203 0.10 6.79 -15.40
CA HIS A 203 0.04 7.46 -16.70
C HIS A 203 -0.55 8.87 -16.62
N ALA A 204 -1.40 9.15 -15.65
CA ALA A 204 -1.99 10.48 -15.48
C ALA A 204 -2.50 10.68 -14.04
N LEU A 205 -2.58 11.94 -13.65
CA LEU A 205 -3.22 12.40 -12.42
C LEU A 205 -4.26 13.47 -12.76
N GLU A 206 -5.39 13.43 -12.09
CA GLU A 206 -6.42 14.49 -12.15
C GLU A 206 -6.70 15.02 -10.74
N ALA A 207 -6.82 16.33 -10.63
CA ALA A 207 -7.33 16.98 -9.42
C ALA A 207 -8.21 18.15 -9.84
N ASP A 208 -9.44 18.22 -9.34
CA ASP A 208 -10.38 19.31 -9.60
C ASP A 208 -10.39 20.38 -8.51
N GLY A 209 -9.48 20.28 -7.55
CA GLY A 209 -9.23 21.27 -6.50
C GLY A 209 -8.03 22.17 -6.78
N THR A 210 -7.72 23.05 -5.83
CA THR A 210 -6.54 23.90 -5.88
C THR A 210 -5.32 23.15 -5.33
N LEU A 211 -4.29 22.94 -6.17
CA LEU A 211 -3.03 22.35 -5.73
C LEU A 211 -2.26 23.33 -4.83
N VAL A 212 -1.61 22.76 -3.82
CA VAL A 212 -0.74 23.45 -2.88
C VAL A 212 0.61 22.74 -2.85
N ALA A 213 1.69 23.49 -2.70
CA ALA A 213 3.03 22.91 -2.66
C ALA A 213 3.14 21.84 -1.54
N PRO A 214 3.65 20.64 -1.85
CA PRO A 214 3.82 19.58 -0.88
C PRO A 214 4.94 19.94 0.12
N VAL A 215 4.83 19.40 1.33
CA VAL A 215 5.86 19.57 2.36
C VAL A 215 6.99 18.57 2.09
N THR A 216 8.23 19.09 2.02
CA THR A 216 9.42 18.24 1.95
C THR A 216 9.93 17.95 3.36
N LYS A 217 10.30 16.70 3.62
CA LYS A 217 10.92 16.33 4.89
C LYS A 217 12.44 16.63 4.84
N PRO A 218 13.06 17.04 5.96
CA PRO A 218 14.46 17.48 5.98
C PRO A 218 15.47 16.33 5.89
N ARG A 219 15.03 15.09 6.07
CA ARG A 219 15.88 13.91 6.08
C ARG A 219 15.43 12.92 5.04
N ARG A 220 16.35 12.03 4.64
CA ARG A 220 16.08 10.89 3.77
C ARG A 220 16.75 9.66 4.35
N ILE A 221 16.01 8.55 4.43
CA ILE A 221 16.51 7.26 4.89
C ILE A 221 16.29 6.24 3.79
N VAL A 222 17.33 5.48 3.45
CA VAL A 222 17.23 4.33 2.54
C VAL A 222 17.23 3.06 3.38
N TRP A 223 16.19 2.27 3.25
CA TRP A 223 16.02 0.98 3.90
C TRP A 223 16.34 -0.13 2.91
N ILE A 224 17.36 -0.92 3.21
CA ILE A 224 17.77 -2.05 2.38
C ILE A 224 17.53 -3.31 3.18
N GLY A 225 16.77 -4.27 2.63
CA GLY A 225 16.45 -5.48 3.36
C GLY A 225 15.66 -6.51 2.55
N ASP A 226 15.21 -7.50 3.26
CA ASP A 226 14.47 -8.64 2.75
C ASP A 226 12.94 -8.49 2.94
N SER A 227 12.25 -9.62 3.09
CA SER A 227 10.81 -9.71 3.29
C SER A 227 10.30 -8.93 4.51
N ILE A 228 11.06 -8.90 5.60
CA ILE A 228 10.66 -8.17 6.81
C ILE A 228 10.63 -6.67 6.53
N THR A 229 11.63 -6.18 5.81
CA THR A 229 11.69 -4.78 5.39
C THR A 229 10.63 -4.44 4.35
N ALA A 230 10.29 -5.38 3.45
CA ALA A 230 9.25 -5.22 2.43
C ALA A 230 7.81 -5.29 2.99
N GLY A 231 7.63 -5.75 4.23
CA GLY A 231 6.32 -5.92 4.86
C GLY A 231 5.58 -7.18 4.44
N PHE A 232 6.33 -8.23 4.03
CA PHE A 232 5.75 -9.50 3.61
C PHE A 232 4.91 -10.12 4.74
N GLY A 233 3.61 -10.31 4.48
CA GLY A 233 2.68 -10.95 5.42
C GLY A 233 2.50 -10.21 6.75
N VAL A 234 2.82 -8.90 6.84
CA VAL A 234 2.78 -8.15 8.11
C VAL A 234 1.39 -8.13 8.77
N HIS A 235 0.32 -8.30 7.99
CA HIS A 235 -1.06 -8.39 8.46
C HIS A 235 -1.60 -9.83 8.49
N ALA A 236 -0.78 -10.83 8.12
CA ALA A 236 -1.17 -12.24 8.15
C ALA A 236 -1.03 -12.83 9.56
N LYS A 237 -1.81 -13.86 9.85
CA LYS A 237 -1.57 -14.74 11.01
C LYS A 237 -0.49 -15.76 10.65
N ALA A 238 0.08 -16.41 11.67
CA ALA A 238 1.21 -17.35 11.50
C ALA A 238 0.94 -18.49 10.51
N ASP A 239 -0.30 -18.98 10.46
CA ASP A 239 -0.70 -20.14 9.63
C ASP A 239 -1.43 -19.73 8.33
N ASP A 240 -1.60 -18.42 8.08
CA ASP A 240 -2.25 -17.96 6.86
C ASP A 240 -1.32 -18.16 5.65
N PRO A 241 -1.86 -18.59 4.50
CA PRO A 241 -1.07 -18.60 3.28
C PRO A 241 -0.73 -17.16 2.88
N PHE A 242 0.45 -16.97 2.28
CA PHE A 242 0.82 -15.65 1.79
C PHE A 242 -0.13 -15.16 0.69
N THR A 243 -0.59 -13.93 0.84
CA THR A 243 -1.25 -13.14 -0.19
C THR A 243 -0.66 -11.74 -0.20
N THR A 244 -0.70 -11.06 -1.35
CA THR A 244 -0.26 -9.66 -1.44
C THR A 244 -1.16 -8.71 -0.69
N GLU A 245 -2.39 -9.12 -0.35
CA GLU A 245 -3.31 -8.36 0.49
C GLU A 245 -2.77 -8.15 1.90
N THR A 246 -2.07 -9.14 2.45
CA THR A 246 -1.49 -9.06 3.80
C THR A 246 -0.15 -8.37 3.84
N GLN A 247 0.40 -8.00 2.68
CA GLN A 247 1.64 -7.24 2.57
C GLN A 247 1.37 -5.74 2.71
N ASP A 248 2.19 -5.06 3.52
CA ASP A 248 2.06 -3.63 3.73
C ASP A 248 3.38 -3.01 4.21
N ILE A 249 4.05 -2.26 3.34
CA ILE A 249 5.28 -1.56 3.66
C ILE A 249 5.07 -0.50 4.76
N THR A 250 3.88 0.10 4.84
CA THR A 250 3.62 1.19 5.78
C THR A 250 3.48 0.72 7.22
N ALA A 251 3.25 -0.57 7.43
CA ALA A 251 3.25 -1.21 8.74
C ALA A 251 4.62 -1.72 9.19
N THR A 252 5.68 -1.52 8.38
CA THR A 252 7.04 -1.97 8.72
C THR A 252 7.77 -0.99 9.63
N TYR A 253 8.77 -1.53 10.34
CA TYR A 253 9.66 -0.74 11.19
C TYR A 253 10.33 0.41 10.43
N GLY A 254 10.73 0.18 9.17
CA GLY A 254 11.40 1.20 8.35
C GLY A 254 10.49 2.37 8.02
N TYR A 255 9.23 2.10 7.65
CA TYR A 255 8.28 3.16 7.36
C TYR A 255 7.93 3.95 8.64
N LEU A 256 7.59 3.25 9.72
CA LEU A 256 7.22 3.87 11.01
C LEU A 256 8.36 4.74 11.57
N LEU A 257 9.59 4.24 11.56
CA LEU A 257 10.76 5.03 11.99
C LEU A 257 11.04 6.22 11.07
N SER A 258 10.80 6.10 9.77
CA SER A 258 10.95 7.23 8.86
C SER A 258 9.94 8.35 9.15
N GLU A 259 8.71 8.01 9.50
CA GLU A 259 7.72 9.00 9.94
C GLU A 259 8.15 9.64 11.27
N GLU A 260 8.58 8.85 12.26
CA GLU A 260 9.06 9.33 13.56
C GLU A 260 10.26 10.29 13.43
N PHE A 261 11.21 9.97 12.53
CA PHE A 261 12.37 10.82 12.28
C PHE A 261 12.09 11.99 11.34
N ASN A 262 10.84 12.17 10.91
CA ASN A 262 10.47 13.16 9.89
C ASN A 262 11.38 13.06 8.66
N ALA A 263 11.51 11.84 8.11
CA ALA A 263 12.37 11.51 6.99
C ALA A 263 11.56 10.99 5.80
N GLU A 264 12.02 11.28 4.57
CA GLU A 264 11.55 10.59 3.38
C GLU A 264 12.11 9.16 3.38
N ALA A 265 11.24 8.16 3.24
CA ALA A 265 11.63 6.76 3.20
C ALA A 265 11.85 6.29 1.76
N HIS A 266 12.96 5.62 1.52
CA HIS A 266 13.23 4.90 0.27
C HIS A 266 13.49 3.44 0.62
N PHE A 267 12.78 2.52 -0.03
CA PHE A 267 12.92 1.10 0.23
C PHE A 267 13.52 0.39 -0.97
N ILE A 268 14.50 -0.45 -0.71
CA ILE A 268 15.07 -1.43 -1.64
C ILE A 268 15.04 -2.76 -0.89
N ALA A 269 13.89 -3.40 -0.94
CA ALA A 269 13.60 -4.58 -0.14
C ALA A 269 12.94 -5.66 -1.00
N ALA A 270 13.47 -6.86 -0.93
CA ALA A 270 12.99 -7.99 -1.74
C ALA A 270 13.00 -9.28 -0.92
N SER A 271 11.87 -9.97 -0.89
CA SER A 271 11.73 -11.25 -0.20
C SER A 271 12.71 -12.29 -0.73
N GLY A 272 13.31 -13.04 0.19
CA GLY A 272 14.28 -14.08 -0.14
C GLY A 272 15.69 -13.57 -0.47
N HIS A 273 15.91 -12.25 -0.53
CA HIS A 273 17.23 -11.69 -0.80
C HIS A 273 18.04 -11.50 0.49
N GLY A 274 19.31 -11.88 0.45
CA GLY A 274 20.24 -11.73 1.56
C GLY A 274 21.49 -10.96 1.17
N VAL A 275 22.32 -10.61 2.14
CA VAL A 275 23.59 -9.89 1.88
C VAL A 275 24.62 -10.82 1.26
N ALA A 276 24.79 -12.02 1.81
CA ALA A 276 25.80 -13.01 1.40
C ALA A 276 25.19 -14.25 0.71
N THR A 277 23.99 -14.65 1.14
CA THR A 277 23.27 -15.80 0.58
C THR A 277 21.78 -15.45 0.47
N SER A 278 21.12 -15.93 -0.61
CA SER A 278 19.67 -15.86 -0.77
C SER A 278 18.96 -16.96 0.02
N ASN A 279 17.64 -16.92 0.07
CA ASN A 279 16.81 -17.95 0.70
C ASN A 279 17.00 -19.36 0.09
N GLY A 280 17.44 -19.47 -1.16
CA GLY A 280 17.80 -20.75 -1.81
C GLY A 280 19.26 -21.16 -1.58
N GLY A 281 20.02 -20.50 -0.72
CA GLY A 281 21.44 -20.77 -0.46
C GLY A 281 22.38 -20.29 -1.58
N SER A 282 21.89 -19.59 -2.60
CA SER A 282 22.74 -19.02 -3.66
C SER A 282 23.61 -17.89 -3.11
N THR A 283 24.89 -17.92 -3.46
CA THR A 283 25.87 -16.84 -3.17
C THR A 283 26.08 -15.93 -4.37
N THR A 284 25.36 -16.14 -5.47
CA THR A 284 25.51 -15.40 -6.70
C THR A 284 24.23 -14.75 -7.19
N GLU A 285 23.06 -15.25 -6.78
CA GLU A 285 21.74 -14.74 -7.18
C GLU A 285 20.89 -14.42 -5.96
N GLY A 286 19.92 -13.51 -6.12
CA GLY A 286 19.04 -13.08 -5.04
C GLY A 286 19.81 -12.38 -3.92
N LEU A 287 20.80 -11.56 -4.26
CA LEU A 287 21.60 -10.83 -3.27
C LEU A 287 21.24 -9.34 -3.26
N LEU A 288 21.08 -8.78 -2.05
CA LEU A 288 20.79 -7.36 -1.84
C LEU A 288 21.81 -6.42 -2.49
N PRO A 289 23.13 -6.68 -2.46
CA PRO A 289 24.08 -5.80 -3.14
C PRO A 289 23.86 -5.67 -4.65
N LYS A 290 23.27 -6.69 -5.30
CA LYS A 290 23.01 -6.67 -6.75
C LYS A 290 21.77 -5.86 -7.13
N ILE A 291 20.79 -5.76 -6.25
CA ILE A 291 19.58 -4.99 -6.50
C ILE A 291 19.68 -3.54 -6.06
N TYR A 292 20.73 -3.22 -5.28
CA TYR A 292 20.98 -1.85 -4.81
C TYR A 292 21.78 -1.02 -5.84
N SER A 293 22.62 -1.65 -6.66
CA SER A 293 23.55 -1.01 -7.61
C SER A 293 22.85 -0.27 -8.77
#